data_5ebd3edc28e2cd07055f6e20e92ee92b
#
_entry.id   5ebd3edc28e2cd07055f6e20e92ee92b
#
_cell.length_a   1.000
_cell.length_b   1.000
_cell.length_c   1.000
_cell.angle_alpha   90.00
_cell.angle_beta   90.00
_cell.angle_gamma   90.00
#
_symmetry.space_group_name_H-M   'P 1'
#
loop_
_entity.id
_entity.type
_entity.pdbx_description
1 polymer ?
#
loop_
_entity_poly.entity_id
_entity_poly.type
_entity_poly.pdbx_seq_one_letter_code
_entity_poly.pdbx_strand_id
1 'polypeptide(L)'
;REHMGPQDQEQVGLFVQKRFSVEALAAIGHGHVSLAEVRPHLAPQVFESYFKFAFVRNPFDRFVSFCAFATRQDGAFERDPAVVMRHFLANPPTQQVLFRPQFTFVADAAGQLLTDAVGRVEEMQHSYDAICQRIGIPSAQLERVNASRRDTYQGYYDQALIDGVT
;
A
#
# COMPACT_ATOMS: atom_id res chain seq x y z
N ARG A 1 -7.52 3.89 19.44
CA ARG A 1 -8.86 3.23 19.55
C ARG A 1 -9.84 4.03 20.43
N GLU A 2 -9.36 4.89 21.31
CA GLU A 2 -10.18 5.61 22.31
C GLU A 2 -11.06 6.76 21.72
N HIS A 3 -10.83 7.14 20.46
CA HIS A 3 -11.55 8.25 19.82
C HIS A 3 -12.48 7.81 18.66
N MET A 4 -12.63 6.51 18.44
CA MET A 4 -13.49 5.99 17.38
C MET A 4 -14.86 5.63 17.93
N GLY A 5 -15.93 6.13 17.29
CA GLY A 5 -17.30 5.76 17.62
C GLY A 5 -17.57 4.26 17.38
N PRO A 6 -18.64 3.70 17.97
CA PRO A 6 -18.98 2.28 17.78
C PRO A 6 -19.13 1.87 16.31
N GLN A 7 -19.72 2.72 15.48
CA GLN A 7 -19.86 2.47 14.02
C GLN A 7 -18.50 2.44 13.31
N ASP A 8 -17.57 3.33 13.68
CA ASP A 8 -16.23 3.36 13.11
C ASP A 8 -15.44 2.12 13.51
N GLN A 9 -15.60 1.65 14.75
CA GLN A 9 -14.96 0.42 15.23
C GLN A 9 -15.47 -0.82 14.49
N GLU A 10 -16.77 -0.86 14.19
CA GLU A 10 -17.38 -1.93 13.38
C GLU A 10 -16.81 -1.90 11.95
N GLN A 11 -16.78 -0.74 11.30
CA GLN A 11 -16.23 -0.59 9.95
C GLN A 11 -14.75 -0.98 9.87
N VAL A 12 -13.94 -0.54 10.84
CA VAL A 12 -12.53 -0.97 10.93
C VAL A 12 -12.44 -2.47 11.18
N GLY A 13 -13.32 -3.04 12.00
CA GLY A 13 -13.40 -4.47 12.24
C GLY A 13 -13.67 -5.26 10.95
N LEU A 14 -14.63 -4.82 10.15
CA LEU A 14 -14.93 -5.41 8.84
C LEU A 14 -13.75 -5.32 7.89
N PHE A 15 -13.09 -4.16 7.81
CA PHE A 15 -11.91 -3.95 6.99
C PHE A 15 -10.75 -4.87 7.42
N VAL A 16 -10.44 -4.94 8.71
CA VAL A 16 -9.38 -5.82 9.25
C VAL A 16 -9.69 -7.29 8.96
N GLN A 17 -10.97 -7.69 9.03
CA GLN A 17 -11.43 -9.04 8.69
C GLN A 17 -11.56 -9.27 7.17
N LYS A 18 -11.23 -8.25 6.35
CA LYS A 18 -11.41 -8.28 4.88
C LYS A 18 -12.86 -8.57 4.46
N ARG A 19 -13.81 -8.10 5.24
CA ARG A 19 -15.23 -8.21 4.96
C ARG A 19 -15.76 -6.85 4.53
N PHE A 20 -16.24 -6.78 3.33
CA PHE A 20 -16.92 -5.60 2.80
C PHE A 20 -18.43 -5.85 2.83
N SER A 21 -19.21 -4.82 3.17
CA SER A 21 -20.67 -4.87 3.10
C SER A 21 -21.20 -4.96 1.67
N VAL A 22 -20.41 -4.53 0.70
CA VAL A 22 -20.72 -4.61 -0.73
C VAL A 22 -20.22 -5.93 -1.27
N GLU A 23 -21.12 -6.78 -1.75
CA GLU A 23 -20.82 -8.15 -2.22
C GLU A 23 -19.73 -8.19 -3.30
N ALA A 24 -19.78 -7.27 -4.27
CA ALA A 24 -18.78 -7.19 -5.33
C ALA A 24 -17.36 -6.90 -4.79
N LEU A 25 -17.24 -6.10 -3.74
CA LEU A 25 -15.95 -5.83 -3.08
C LEU A 25 -15.53 -7.00 -2.18
N ALA A 26 -16.49 -7.66 -1.53
CA ALA A 26 -16.23 -8.85 -0.73
C ALA A 26 -15.69 -10.01 -1.56
N ALA A 27 -16.14 -10.15 -2.81
CA ALA A 27 -15.69 -11.17 -3.75
C ALA A 27 -14.21 -11.05 -4.14
N ILE A 28 -13.58 -9.87 -3.97
CA ILE A 28 -12.16 -9.65 -4.23
C ILE A 28 -11.27 -10.47 -3.28
N GLY A 29 -11.77 -10.83 -2.10
CA GLY A 29 -11.11 -11.75 -1.17
C GLY A 29 -9.86 -11.20 -0.45
N HIS A 30 -9.54 -9.92 -0.63
CA HIS A 30 -8.43 -9.23 0.05
C HIS A 30 -8.77 -7.76 0.33
N GLY A 31 -8.03 -7.13 1.27
CA GLY A 31 -8.27 -5.73 1.65
C GLY A 31 -7.62 -4.67 0.75
N HIS A 32 -6.96 -5.06 -0.34
CA HIS A 32 -6.24 -4.15 -1.24
C HIS A 32 -7.10 -3.77 -2.45
N VAL A 33 -8.14 -2.97 -2.21
CA VAL A 33 -9.10 -2.52 -3.23
C VAL A 33 -8.65 -1.16 -3.78
N SER A 34 -8.72 -0.97 -5.09
CA SER A 34 -8.40 0.33 -5.71
C SER A 34 -9.58 1.30 -5.59
N LEU A 35 -9.31 2.60 -5.68
CA LEU A 35 -10.37 3.62 -5.72
C LEU A 35 -11.29 3.47 -6.94
N ALA A 36 -10.74 3.01 -8.06
CA ALA A 36 -11.53 2.72 -9.27
C ALA A 36 -12.53 1.56 -9.04
N GLU A 37 -12.13 0.53 -8.29
CA GLU A 37 -13.02 -0.59 -7.91
C GLU A 37 -14.09 -0.15 -6.89
N VAL A 38 -13.77 0.76 -5.97
CA VAL A 38 -14.70 1.25 -4.95
C VAL A 38 -15.70 2.26 -5.52
N ARG A 39 -15.27 3.13 -6.43
CA ARG A 39 -16.04 4.26 -6.95
C ARG A 39 -17.46 3.89 -7.43
N PRO A 40 -17.68 2.81 -8.21
CA PRO A 40 -19.01 2.44 -8.69
C PRO A 40 -20.01 2.05 -7.59
N HIS A 41 -19.51 1.73 -6.39
CA HIS A 41 -20.33 1.25 -5.25
C HIS A 41 -20.67 2.38 -4.26
N LEU A 42 -20.22 3.59 -4.52
CA LEU A 42 -20.53 4.78 -3.71
C LEU A 42 -21.39 5.75 -4.51
N ALA A 43 -22.30 6.45 -3.82
CA ALA A 43 -22.98 7.57 -4.44
C ALA A 43 -21.93 8.62 -4.90
N PRO A 44 -22.07 9.21 -6.11
CA PRO A 44 -21.06 10.15 -6.62
C PRO A 44 -20.73 11.28 -5.63
N GLN A 45 -21.75 11.84 -4.98
CA GLN A 45 -21.57 12.90 -3.98
C GLN A 45 -20.73 12.45 -2.78
N VAL A 46 -20.88 11.20 -2.36
CA VAL A 46 -20.08 10.61 -1.26
C VAL A 46 -18.64 10.45 -1.71
N PHE A 47 -18.41 9.86 -2.88
CA PHE A 47 -17.06 9.69 -3.40
C PHE A 47 -16.31 11.02 -3.59
N GLU A 48 -17.01 12.05 -4.07
CA GLU A 48 -16.44 13.37 -4.31
C GLU A 48 -16.19 14.16 -3.02
N SER A 49 -17.07 14.04 -2.01
CA SER A 49 -16.96 14.79 -0.75
C SER A 49 -15.93 14.24 0.22
N TYR A 50 -15.62 12.95 0.17
CA TYR A 50 -14.62 12.36 1.05
C TYR A 50 -13.21 12.73 0.61
N PHE A 51 -12.39 13.14 1.57
CA PHE A 51 -10.96 13.35 1.34
C PHE A 51 -10.26 11.99 1.20
N LYS A 52 -9.76 11.72 0.02
CA LYS A 52 -9.11 10.45 -0.33
C LYS A 52 -7.59 10.62 -0.33
N PHE A 53 -6.90 9.78 0.42
CA PHE A 53 -5.44 9.81 0.44
C PHE A 53 -4.85 8.42 0.40
N ALA A 54 -3.60 8.34 0.00
CA ALA A 54 -2.82 7.11 -0.01
C ALA A 54 -1.37 7.39 0.36
N PHE A 55 -0.67 6.35 0.80
CA PHE A 55 0.78 6.39 0.95
C PHE A 55 1.43 5.53 -0.11
N VAL A 56 2.45 6.06 -0.76
CA VAL A 56 3.29 5.33 -1.70
C VAL A 56 4.70 5.18 -1.15
N ARG A 57 5.37 4.17 -1.62
CA ARG A 57 6.75 3.84 -1.25
C ARG A 57 7.63 3.89 -2.48
N ASN A 58 8.89 4.25 -2.33
CA ASN A 58 9.88 4.13 -3.40
C ASN A 58 9.82 2.73 -4.04
N PRO A 59 9.70 2.61 -5.37
CA PRO A 59 9.50 1.31 -6.03
C PRO A 59 10.64 0.33 -5.75
N PHE A 60 11.87 0.79 -5.66
CA PHE A 60 13.02 -0.05 -5.32
C PHE A 60 12.93 -0.59 -3.89
N ASP A 61 12.63 0.27 -2.91
CA ASP A 61 12.44 -0.16 -1.52
C ASP A 61 11.20 -1.07 -1.38
N ARG A 62 10.14 -0.80 -2.15
CA ARG A 62 8.95 -1.65 -2.20
C ARG A 62 9.28 -3.04 -2.75
N PHE A 63 10.08 -3.15 -3.81
CA PHE A 63 10.45 -4.42 -4.41
C PHE A 63 11.31 -5.27 -3.45
N VAL A 64 12.30 -4.68 -2.80
CA VAL A 64 13.08 -5.35 -1.74
C VAL A 64 12.17 -5.85 -0.62
N SER A 65 11.22 -5.00 -0.18
CA SER A 65 10.25 -5.38 0.86
C SER A 65 9.34 -6.53 0.42
N PHE A 66 8.91 -6.53 -0.85
CA PHE A 66 8.13 -7.62 -1.42
C PHE A 66 8.92 -8.92 -1.42
N CYS A 67 10.16 -8.92 -1.89
CA CYS A 67 11.03 -10.10 -1.93
C CYS A 67 11.23 -10.72 -0.54
N ALA A 68 11.56 -9.88 0.45
CA ALA A 68 11.71 -10.31 1.84
C ALA A 68 10.39 -10.87 2.43
N PHE A 69 9.26 -10.22 2.13
CA PHE A 69 7.96 -10.69 2.59
C PHE A 69 7.55 -12.02 1.95
N ALA A 70 7.76 -12.16 0.64
CA ALA A 70 7.37 -13.36 -0.11
C ALA A 70 8.13 -14.61 0.34
N THR A 71 9.37 -14.44 0.78
CA THR A 71 10.25 -15.55 1.19
C THR A 71 10.47 -15.64 2.71
N ARG A 72 9.65 -14.92 3.51
CA ARG A 72 9.82 -14.87 4.97
C ARG A 72 9.68 -16.22 5.69
N GLN A 73 8.97 -17.19 5.07
CA GLN A 73 8.75 -18.51 5.68
C GLN A 73 9.97 -19.42 5.52
N ASP A 74 10.67 -19.32 4.41
CA ASP A 74 11.83 -20.13 4.10
C ASP A 74 13.16 -19.40 4.30
N GLY A 75 13.14 -18.08 4.55
CA GLY A 75 14.33 -17.26 4.78
C GLY A 75 15.24 -17.14 3.54
N ALA A 76 14.70 -17.32 2.34
CA ALA A 76 15.51 -17.29 1.12
C ALA A 76 16.14 -15.91 0.88
N PHE A 77 15.39 -14.84 1.14
CA PHE A 77 15.89 -13.47 0.97
C PHE A 77 17.05 -13.16 1.92
N GLU A 78 17.00 -13.60 3.17
CA GLU A 78 18.08 -13.39 4.14
C GLU A 78 19.36 -14.16 3.75
N ARG A 79 19.23 -15.32 3.07
CA ARG A 79 20.38 -16.09 2.61
C ARG A 79 21.03 -15.53 1.35
N ASP A 80 20.22 -15.14 0.36
CA ASP A 80 20.72 -14.57 -0.89
C ASP A 80 19.68 -13.62 -1.51
N PRO A 81 19.71 -12.34 -1.13
CA PRO A 81 18.80 -11.33 -1.66
C PRO A 81 18.86 -11.21 -3.17
N ALA A 82 20.06 -11.27 -3.77
CA ALA A 82 20.24 -11.04 -5.20
C ALA A 82 19.61 -12.15 -6.04
N VAL A 83 19.73 -13.40 -5.62
CA VAL A 83 19.08 -14.54 -6.29
C VAL A 83 17.56 -14.40 -6.22
N VAL A 84 16.99 -14.07 -5.06
CA VAL A 84 15.55 -13.90 -4.89
C VAL A 84 15.03 -12.75 -5.75
N MET A 85 15.70 -11.60 -5.74
CA MET A 85 15.31 -10.43 -6.53
C MET A 85 15.33 -10.74 -8.03
N ARG A 86 16.39 -11.37 -8.54
CA ARG A 86 16.46 -11.80 -9.95
C ARG A 86 15.38 -12.82 -10.31
N HIS A 87 15.08 -13.75 -9.39
CA HIS A 87 14.00 -14.72 -9.59
C HIS A 87 12.65 -14.01 -9.81
N PHE A 88 12.30 -13.05 -8.97
CA PHE A 88 11.02 -12.31 -9.09
C PHE A 88 10.99 -11.35 -10.29
N LEU A 89 12.13 -10.82 -10.74
CA LEU A 89 12.19 -10.06 -11.99
C LEU A 89 12.00 -10.94 -13.23
N ALA A 90 12.61 -12.13 -13.22
CA ALA A 90 12.46 -13.09 -14.32
C ALA A 90 11.07 -13.77 -14.34
N ASN A 91 10.44 -13.92 -13.17
CA ASN A 91 9.14 -14.56 -12.99
C ASN A 91 8.20 -13.67 -12.17
N PRO A 92 7.75 -12.53 -12.72
CA PRO A 92 6.96 -11.57 -11.96
C PRO A 92 5.60 -12.16 -11.56
N PRO A 93 5.25 -12.17 -10.26
CA PRO A 93 3.99 -12.71 -9.79
C PRO A 93 2.84 -11.71 -10.01
N THR A 94 2.53 -11.45 -11.27
CA THR A 94 1.56 -10.42 -11.70
C THR A 94 0.15 -10.62 -11.13
N GLN A 95 -0.19 -11.84 -10.74
CA GLN A 95 -1.47 -12.15 -10.09
C GLN A 95 -1.50 -11.76 -8.60
N GLN A 96 -0.35 -11.50 -7.99
CA GLN A 96 -0.31 -11.07 -6.61
C GLN A 96 -0.58 -9.58 -6.48
N VAL A 97 -1.60 -9.23 -5.73
CA VAL A 97 -2.00 -7.83 -5.52
C VAL A 97 -0.87 -6.95 -4.95
N LEU A 98 -0.01 -7.51 -4.11
CA LEU A 98 1.13 -6.79 -3.54
C LEU A 98 2.23 -6.48 -4.58
N PHE A 99 2.21 -7.13 -5.74
CA PHE A 99 3.14 -6.87 -6.84
C PHE A 99 2.62 -5.82 -7.82
N ARG A 100 1.32 -5.54 -7.82
CA ARG A 100 0.71 -4.53 -8.70
C ARG A 100 1.35 -3.15 -8.52
N PRO A 101 1.54 -2.36 -9.59
CA PRO A 101 2.01 -0.99 -9.50
C PRO A 101 1.13 -0.14 -8.57
N GLN A 102 1.73 0.67 -7.71
CA GLN A 102 0.99 1.43 -6.69
C GLN A 102 -0.02 2.41 -7.29
N PHE A 103 0.29 3.01 -8.44
CA PHE A 103 -0.61 3.96 -9.09
C PHE A 103 -1.96 3.34 -9.46
N THR A 104 -2.01 2.02 -9.73
CA THR A 104 -3.26 1.32 -10.07
C THR A 104 -4.29 1.29 -8.95
N PHE A 105 -3.88 1.57 -7.72
CA PHE A 105 -4.79 1.66 -6.58
C PHE A 105 -5.43 3.05 -6.42
N VAL A 106 -4.81 4.07 -6.99
CA VAL A 106 -5.16 5.48 -6.74
C VAL A 106 -5.51 6.25 -8.01
N ALA A 107 -5.39 5.63 -9.18
CA ALA A 107 -5.71 6.22 -10.48
C ALA A 107 -6.84 5.45 -11.18
N ASP A 108 -7.49 6.12 -12.12
CA ASP A 108 -8.45 5.49 -13.04
C ASP A 108 -7.76 4.87 -14.27
N ALA A 109 -8.56 4.31 -15.17
CA ALA A 109 -8.06 3.68 -16.39
C ALA A 109 -7.38 4.67 -17.36
N ALA A 110 -7.65 5.97 -17.25
CA ALA A 110 -6.98 7.03 -17.99
C ALA A 110 -5.69 7.53 -17.32
N GLY A 111 -5.32 6.96 -16.17
CA GLY A 111 -4.17 7.38 -15.38
C GLY A 111 -4.41 8.64 -14.55
N GLN A 112 -5.65 9.10 -14.42
CA GLN A 112 -6.00 10.26 -13.62
C GLN A 112 -6.05 9.88 -12.14
N LEU A 113 -5.37 10.64 -11.28
CA LEU A 113 -5.41 10.39 -9.84
C LEU A 113 -6.82 10.62 -9.28
N LEU A 114 -7.28 9.67 -8.52
CA LEU A 114 -8.56 9.69 -7.79
C LEU A 114 -8.39 10.12 -6.32
N THR A 115 -7.15 10.37 -5.89
CA THR A 115 -6.80 10.81 -4.54
C THR A 115 -6.60 12.31 -4.47
N ASP A 116 -6.95 12.90 -3.31
CA ASP A 116 -6.74 14.31 -3.00
C ASP A 116 -5.33 14.57 -2.44
N ALA A 117 -4.69 13.52 -1.89
CA ALA A 117 -3.31 13.58 -1.41
C ALA A 117 -2.59 12.24 -1.57
N VAL A 118 -1.28 12.32 -1.82
CA VAL A 118 -0.39 11.15 -1.82
C VAL A 118 0.78 11.47 -0.88
N GLY A 119 0.90 10.70 0.19
CA GLY A 119 2.02 10.75 1.12
C GLY A 119 3.12 9.75 0.75
N ARG A 120 4.30 9.92 1.32
CA ARG A 120 5.47 9.04 1.11
C ARG A 120 5.75 8.25 2.37
N VAL A 121 5.96 6.95 2.24
CA VAL A 121 6.31 6.07 3.36
C VAL A 121 7.66 6.44 3.97
N GLU A 122 8.58 6.93 3.14
CA GLU A 122 9.92 7.38 3.55
C GLU A 122 9.86 8.60 4.49
N GLU A 123 8.81 9.41 4.35
CA GLU A 123 8.53 10.62 5.12
C GLU A 123 7.17 10.49 5.85
N MET A 124 6.89 9.32 6.41
CA MET A 124 5.56 8.94 6.89
C MET A 124 4.97 9.97 7.85
N GLN A 125 5.72 10.38 8.88
CA GLN A 125 5.22 11.35 9.87
C GLN A 125 4.89 12.69 9.21
N HIS A 126 5.78 13.23 8.39
CA HIS A 126 5.57 14.50 7.71
C HIS A 126 4.36 14.44 6.77
N SER A 127 4.25 13.36 5.98
CA SER A 127 3.12 13.14 5.08
C SER A 127 1.79 13.00 5.84
N TYR A 128 1.80 12.29 6.96
CA TYR A 128 0.64 12.13 7.83
C TYR A 128 0.19 13.46 8.45
N ASP A 129 1.14 14.24 8.99
CA ASP A 129 0.86 15.56 9.59
C ASP A 129 0.22 16.51 8.56
N ALA A 130 0.75 16.54 7.34
CA ALA A 130 0.21 17.35 6.25
C ALA A 130 -1.23 16.90 5.84
N ILE A 131 -1.51 15.60 5.84
CA ILE A 131 -2.84 15.07 5.58
C ILE A 131 -3.79 15.47 6.72
N CYS A 132 -3.40 15.27 7.99
CA CYS A 132 -4.20 15.67 9.16
C CYS A 132 -4.55 17.16 9.12
N GLN A 133 -3.57 18.01 8.79
CA GLN A 133 -3.79 19.44 8.63
C GLN A 133 -4.84 19.75 7.56
N ARG A 134 -4.78 19.07 6.40
CA ARG A 134 -5.73 19.28 5.29
C ARG A 134 -7.15 18.87 5.63
N ILE A 135 -7.34 17.83 6.43
CA ILE A 135 -8.67 17.35 6.86
C ILE A 135 -9.14 17.96 8.17
N GLY A 136 -8.31 18.81 8.81
CA GLY A 136 -8.68 19.56 10.01
C GLY A 136 -8.72 18.72 11.29
N ILE A 137 -7.90 17.65 11.39
CA ILE A 137 -7.80 16.84 12.60
C ILE A 137 -6.40 16.97 13.23
N PRO A 138 -6.27 16.81 14.55
CA PRO A 138 -4.95 16.77 15.18
C PRO A 138 -4.13 15.57 14.70
N SER A 139 -2.86 15.79 14.41
CA SER A 139 -1.92 14.70 14.14
C SER A 139 -1.45 14.04 15.44
N ALA A 140 -1.00 12.79 15.32
CA ALA A 140 -0.39 12.04 16.41
C ALA A 140 1.00 11.54 15.99
N GLN A 141 1.87 11.31 16.99
CA GLN A 141 3.15 10.67 16.73
C GLN A 141 2.92 9.22 16.28
N LEU A 142 3.38 8.90 15.08
CA LEU A 142 3.28 7.55 14.54
C LEU A 142 4.36 6.64 15.13
N GLU A 143 3.95 5.47 15.59
CA GLU A 143 4.89 4.44 15.98
C GLU A 143 5.39 3.66 14.75
N ARG A 144 6.67 3.31 14.77
CA ARG A 144 7.25 2.49 13.70
C ARG A 144 6.93 1.01 13.93
N VAL A 145 5.83 0.54 13.35
CA VAL A 145 5.38 -0.86 13.43
C VAL A 145 5.89 -1.62 12.21
N ASN A 146 6.25 -2.90 12.38
CA ASN A 146 6.69 -3.81 11.30
C ASN A 146 7.98 -3.36 10.57
N ALA A 147 8.90 -2.72 11.25
CA ALA A 147 10.22 -2.46 10.68
C ALA A 147 10.96 -3.79 10.46
N SER A 148 11.22 -4.15 9.21
CA SER A 148 12.11 -5.25 8.91
C SER A 148 13.54 -4.91 9.35
N ARG A 149 14.24 -5.88 9.95
CA ARG A 149 15.68 -5.79 10.24
C ARG A 149 16.44 -6.00 8.94
N ARG A 150 16.52 -5.00 8.10
CA ARG A 150 17.27 -5.05 6.85
C ARG A 150 18.03 -3.75 6.65
N ASP A 151 19.08 -3.82 5.86
CA ASP A 151 19.87 -2.67 5.43
C ASP A 151 19.04 -1.73 4.54
N THR A 152 19.60 -0.58 4.23
CA THR A 152 19.00 0.34 3.27
C THR A 152 18.85 -0.36 1.93
N TYR A 153 17.73 -0.13 1.23
CA TYR A 153 17.40 -0.84 0.00
C TYR A 153 18.47 -0.69 -1.10
N GLN A 154 19.20 0.40 -1.10
CA GLN A 154 20.27 0.67 -2.08
C GLN A 154 21.36 -0.41 -2.08
N GLY A 155 21.67 -0.98 -0.92
CA GLY A 155 22.70 -2.04 -0.78
C GLY A 155 22.35 -3.36 -1.46
N TYR A 156 21.09 -3.54 -1.86
CA TYR A 156 20.63 -4.77 -2.53
C TYR A 156 20.70 -4.72 -4.06
N TYR A 157 21.01 -3.54 -4.64
CA TYR A 157 20.93 -3.32 -6.07
C TYR A 157 22.29 -3.28 -6.75
N ASP A 158 22.42 -4.04 -7.82
CA ASP A 158 23.38 -3.82 -8.89
C ASP A 158 22.68 -3.19 -10.12
N GLN A 159 23.44 -2.84 -11.16
CA GLN A 159 22.90 -2.18 -12.33
C GLN A 159 21.81 -3.02 -13.02
N ALA A 160 22.00 -4.33 -13.13
CA ALA A 160 21.03 -5.23 -13.76
C ALA A 160 19.69 -5.29 -12.99
N LEU A 161 19.75 -5.24 -11.67
CA LEU A 161 18.54 -5.18 -10.82
C LEU A 161 17.86 -3.80 -10.91
N ILE A 162 18.62 -2.71 -11.04
CA ILE A 162 18.06 -1.38 -11.27
C ILE A 162 17.28 -1.36 -12.59
N ASP A 163 17.92 -1.80 -13.67
CA ASP A 163 17.32 -1.82 -15.01
C ASP A 163 16.05 -2.71 -15.06
N GLY A 164 16.02 -3.78 -14.27
CA GLY A 164 14.88 -4.69 -14.21
C GLY A 164 13.66 -4.17 -13.42
N VAL A 165 13.86 -3.19 -12.53
CA VAL A 165 12.78 -2.58 -11.71
C VAL A 165 12.21 -1.33 -12.38
N THR A 166 12.96 -0.71 -13.31
CA THR A 166 12.56 0.51 -14.02
C THR A 166 11.61 0.19 -15.16
#